data_61348639bcff5488e8de95d07eadfc13
#
_entry.id   61348639bcff5488e8de95d07eadfc13
#
_cell.length_a   1.000
_cell.length_b   1.000
_cell.length_c   1.000
_cell.angle_alpha   90.00
_cell.angle_beta   90.00
_cell.angle_gamma   90.00
#
_symmetry.space_group_name_H-M   'P 1'
#
loop_
_entity.id
_entity.type
_entity.pdbx_description
1 polymer ?
#
loop_
_entity_poly.entity_id
_entity_poly.type
_entity_poly.pdbx_seq_one_letter_code
_entity_poly.pdbx_strand_id
1 'polypeptide(L)'
;MKNFDVSIIMGSDSDLAIMKDAAKFLEDMGISYEMKILSVHRTPEKAMEYAESLKNNGVKVIIAGAGGAAHLPGVFAAMVPTVPVIGIPIHTKTLSGVDSLYSIVQMPSGIPVATVAINGAKNAGILATSILAVGNDEIKQKLADYKASLKDAVTKKDEKLQNLGYAGYLEQM
;
A
#
# COMPACT_ATOMS: atom_id res chain seq x y z
N MET A 1 -0.08 -19.01 15.40
CA MET A 1 0.08 -18.13 14.20
C MET A 1 0.69 -16.83 14.67
N LYS A 2 1.62 -16.21 13.93
CA LYS A 2 2.12 -14.87 14.30
C LYS A 2 0.99 -13.87 14.07
N ASN A 3 0.63 -13.10 15.09
CA ASN A 3 -0.29 -11.98 14.94
C ASN A 3 0.45 -10.82 14.28
N PHE A 4 -0.11 -10.25 13.25
CA PHE A 4 0.36 -9.04 12.57
C PHE A 4 -0.83 -8.14 12.23
N ASP A 5 -0.60 -6.83 12.16
CA ASP A 5 -1.66 -5.84 11.94
C ASP A 5 -2.00 -5.68 10.45
N VAL A 6 -1.00 -5.83 9.57
CA VAL A 6 -1.17 -5.61 8.13
C VAL A 6 -0.71 -6.83 7.33
N SER A 7 -1.54 -7.28 6.38
CA SER A 7 -1.16 -8.26 5.37
C SER A 7 -0.80 -7.55 4.07
N ILE A 8 0.42 -7.74 3.57
CA ILE A 8 0.85 -7.26 2.25
C ILE A 8 0.90 -8.45 1.30
N ILE A 9 0.10 -8.41 0.25
CA ILE A 9 0.01 -9.49 -0.74
C ILE A 9 0.27 -8.97 -2.15
N MET A 10 0.92 -9.79 -2.97
CA MET A 10 1.21 -9.46 -4.37
C MET A 10 1.08 -10.69 -5.27
N GLY A 11 0.70 -10.47 -6.54
CA GLY A 11 0.45 -11.53 -7.51
C GLY A 11 1.70 -12.21 -8.06
N SER A 12 2.86 -11.53 -7.97
CA SER A 12 4.15 -11.98 -8.48
C SER A 12 5.30 -11.40 -7.66
N ASP A 13 6.45 -12.07 -7.69
CA ASP A 13 7.72 -11.58 -7.15
C ASP A 13 8.24 -10.33 -7.90
N SER A 14 7.86 -10.15 -9.16
CA SER A 14 8.14 -8.93 -9.92
C SER A 14 7.60 -7.66 -9.26
N ASP A 15 6.54 -7.78 -8.48
CA ASP A 15 5.86 -6.67 -7.81
C ASP A 15 6.60 -6.24 -6.53
N LEU A 16 7.49 -7.10 -6.02
CA LEU A 16 8.20 -6.89 -4.76
C LEU A 16 9.00 -5.58 -4.74
N ALA A 17 9.60 -5.21 -5.89
CA ALA A 17 10.36 -3.97 -6.02
C ALA A 17 9.53 -2.71 -5.71
N ILE A 18 8.22 -2.76 -5.94
CA ILE A 18 7.26 -1.70 -5.61
C ILE A 18 6.69 -1.92 -4.20
N MET A 19 6.24 -3.13 -3.91
CA MET A 19 5.53 -3.45 -2.66
C MET A 19 6.37 -3.26 -1.39
N LYS A 20 7.71 -3.36 -1.49
CA LYS A 20 8.64 -3.09 -0.40
C LYS A 20 8.49 -1.69 0.22
N ASP A 21 8.03 -0.70 -0.56
CA ASP A 21 7.88 0.67 -0.06
C ASP A 21 6.72 0.80 0.95
N ALA A 22 5.70 -0.05 0.83
CA ALA A 22 4.65 -0.16 1.86
C ALA A 22 5.22 -0.80 3.13
N ALA A 23 5.96 -1.91 2.99
CA ALA A 23 6.59 -2.60 4.12
C ALA A 23 7.53 -1.68 4.89
N LYS A 24 8.43 -0.99 4.18
CA LYS A 24 9.37 -0.05 4.78
C LYS A 24 8.67 1.07 5.56
N PHE A 25 7.57 1.62 5.01
CA PHE A 25 6.81 2.64 5.73
C PHE A 25 6.16 2.08 7.01
N LEU A 26 5.63 0.86 6.97
CA LEU A 26 5.06 0.20 8.17
C LEU A 26 6.15 -0.07 9.23
N GLU A 27 7.35 -0.47 8.81
CA GLU A 27 8.52 -0.63 9.71
C GLU A 27 8.88 0.69 10.39
N ASP A 28 8.96 1.79 9.64
CA ASP A 28 9.25 3.12 10.17
C ASP A 28 8.19 3.57 11.20
N MET A 29 6.94 3.13 11.05
CA MET A 29 5.84 3.39 11.99
C MET A 29 5.78 2.40 13.17
N GLY A 30 6.56 1.31 13.14
CA GLY A 30 6.53 0.25 14.14
C GLY A 30 5.30 -0.65 14.05
N ILE A 31 4.72 -0.79 12.84
CA ILE A 31 3.53 -1.61 12.58
C ILE A 31 3.94 -3.00 12.11
N SER A 32 3.39 -4.03 12.74
CA SER A 32 3.65 -5.42 12.36
C SER A 32 2.97 -5.80 11.06
N TYR A 33 3.67 -6.53 10.20
CA TYR A 33 3.10 -7.00 8.93
C TYR A 33 3.60 -8.39 8.55
N GLU A 34 2.87 -9.05 7.65
CA GLU A 34 3.32 -10.22 6.90
C GLU A 34 3.28 -9.89 5.40
N MET A 35 4.25 -10.39 4.63
CA MET A 35 4.30 -10.22 3.18
C MET A 35 4.24 -11.57 2.48
N LYS A 36 3.36 -11.70 1.45
CA LYS A 36 3.17 -12.94 0.69
C LYS A 36 3.05 -12.70 -0.81
N ILE A 37 3.55 -13.66 -1.58
CA ILE A 37 3.29 -13.78 -3.02
C ILE A 37 2.17 -14.81 -3.19
N LEU A 38 1.03 -14.37 -3.72
CA LEU A 38 -0.18 -15.16 -3.92
C LEU A 38 -0.85 -14.79 -5.24
N SER A 39 -0.96 -15.74 -6.15
CA SER A 39 -1.66 -15.50 -7.42
C SER A 39 -3.04 -16.12 -7.40
N VAL A 40 -4.09 -15.29 -7.46
CA VAL A 40 -5.48 -15.79 -7.57
C VAL A 40 -5.75 -16.51 -8.89
N HIS A 41 -4.90 -16.32 -9.90
CA HIS A 41 -5.02 -17.00 -11.19
C HIS A 41 -4.22 -18.29 -11.27
N ARG A 42 -3.04 -18.37 -10.64
CA ARG A 42 -2.11 -19.50 -10.75
C ARG A 42 -2.14 -20.43 -9.55
N THR A 43 -2.52 -19.92 -8.39
CA THR A 43 -2.62 -20.65 -7.12
C THR A 43 -3.89 -20.25 -6.36
N PRO A 44 -5.09 -20.40 -6.98
CA PRO A 44 -6.34 -19.92 -6.38
C PRO A 44 -6.63 -20.58 -5.03
N GLU A 45 -6.34 -21.88 -4.87
CA GLU A 45 -6.59 -22.62 -3.64
C GLU A 45 -5.77 -22.01 -2.48
N LYS A 46 -4.48 -21.72 -2.70
CA LYS A 46 -3.62 -21.09 -1.68
C LYS A 46 -4.07 -19.69 -1.33
N ALA A 47 -4.55 -18.93 -2.32
CA ALA A 47 -5.08 -17.59 -2.09
C ALA A 47 -6.36 -17.63 -1.25
N MET A 48 -7.25 -18.58 -1.52
CA MET A 48 -8.47 -18.80 -0.74
C MET A 48 -8.17 -19.26 0.68
N GLU A 49 -7.29 -20.24 0.85
CA GLU A 49 -6.84 -20.71 2.17
C GLU A 49 -6.24 -19.58 3.01
N TYR A 50 -5.40 -18.75 2.38
CA TYR A 50 -4.82 -17.61 3.06
C TYR A 50 -5.87 -16.56 3.44
N ALA A 51 -6.78 -16.20 2.54
CA ALA A 51 -7.86 -15.27 2.83
C ALA A 51 -8.75 -15.77 3.98
N GLU A 52 -9.05 -17.06 4.03
CA GLU A 52 -9.81 -17.67 5.13
C GLU A 52 -9.04 -17.56 6.47
N SER A 53 -7.72 -17.76 6.44
CA SER A 53 -6.88 -17.63 7.64
C SER A 53 -6.86 -16.20 8.20
N LEU A 54 -7.01 -15.17 7.34
CA LEU A 54 -7.02 -13.77 7.76
C LEU A 54 -8.28 -13.38 8.55
N LYS A 55 -9.40 -14.09 8.39
CA LYS A 55 -10.64 -13.80 9.13
C LYS A 55 -10.49 -13.93 10.64
N ASN A 56 -9.56 -14.75 11.10
CA ASN A 56 -9.43 -15.12 12.52
C ASN A 56 -8.04 -14.82 13.11
N ASN A 57 -7.13 -14.17 12.38
CA ASN A 57 -5.77 -13.93 12.86
C ASN A 57 -5.52 -12.51 13.40
N GLY A 58 -6.56 -11.67 13.45
CA GLY A 58 -6.47 -10.31 14.00
C GLY A 58 -5.90 -9.27 13.05
N VAL A 59 -5.72 -9.59 11.74
CA VAL A 59 -5.32 -8.61 10.73
C VAL A 59 -6.34 -7.47 10.64
N LYS A 60 -5.86 -6.25 10.50
CA LYS A 60 -6.68 -5.03 10.51
C LYS A 60 -6.75 -4.35 9.14
N VAL A 61 -5.75 -4.57 8.28
CA VAL A 61 -5.69 -4.01 6.91
C VAL A 61 -4.99 -4.98 5.98
N ILE A 62 -5.49 -5.10 4.76
CA ILE A 62 -4.85 -5.83 3.66
C ILE A 62 -4.35 -4.81 2.63
N ILE A 63 -3.09 -4.88 2.24
CA ILE A 63 -2.50 -4.14 1.11
C ILE A 63 -2.25 -5.15 0.00
N ALA A 64 -2.87 -4.96 -1.17
CA ALA A 64 -2.81 -5.91 -2.28
C ALA A 64 -2.31 -5.23 -3.56
N GLY A 65 -1.15 -5.68 -4.08
CA GLY A 65 -0.58 -5.22 -5.34
C GLY A 65 -0.83 -6.20 -6.48
N ALA A 66 -1.29 -5.69 -7.64
CA ALA A 66 -1.51 -6.52 -8.81
C ALA A 66 -1.39 -5.71 -10.11
N GLY A 67 -0.92 -6.36 -11.19
CA GLY A 67 -0.76 -5.78 -12.52
C GLY A 67 -1.63 -6.46 -13.58
N GLY A 68 -1.97 -5.71 -14.63
CA GLY A 68 -2.78 -6.19 -15.74
C GLY A 68 -4.23 -6.45 -15.33
N ALA A 69 -4.71 -7.69 -15.51
CA ALA A 69 -5.96 -8.19 -14.94
C ALA A 69 -5.81 -8.33 -13.40
N ALA A 70 -5.85 -7.21 -12.73
CA ALA A 70 -5.45 -7.04 -11.32
C ALA A 70 -6.58 -7.46 -10.37
N HIS A 71 -6.96 -8.75 -10.38
CA HIS A 71 -8.11 -9.27 -9.63
C HIS A 71 -7.84 -9.50 -8.13
N LEU A 72 -6.57 -9.61 -7.73
CA LEU A 72 -6.18 -9.96 -6.36
C LEU A 72 -6.85 -9.08 -5.28
N PRO A 73 -6.85 -7.74 -5.37
CA PRO A 73 -7.47 -6.90 -4.36
C PRO A 73 -8.98 -7.13 -4.20
N GLY A 74 -9.70 -7.23 -5.33
CA GLY A 74 -11.14 -7.48 -5.34
C GLY A 74 -11.52 -8.83 -4.76
N VAL A 75 -10.75 -9.89 -5.06
CA VAL A 75 -10.96 -11.23 -4.50
C VAL A 75 -10.81 -11.20 -2.97
N PHE A 76 -9.76 -10.55 -2.44
CA PHE A 76 -9.58 -10.46 -0.99
C PHE A 76 -10.64 -9.58 -0.32
N ALA A 77 -11.08 -8.49 -0.96
CA ALA A 77 -12.17 -7.67 -0.47
C ALA A 77 -13.50 -8.44 -0.36
N ALA A 78 -13.76 -9.35 -1.31
CA ALA A 78 -14.94 -10.22 -1.26
C ALA A 78 -14.84 -11.32 -0.19
N MET A 79 -13.65 -11.90 -0.01
CA MET A 79 -13.46 -13.04 0.90
C MET A 79 -13.27 -12.63 2.36
N VAL A 80 -12.74 -11.43 2.62
CA VAL A 80 -12.45 -10.93 3.98
C VAL A 80 -13.21 -9.59 4.21
N PRO A 81 -14.53 -9.59 4.20
CA PRO A 81 -15.35 -8.37 4.10
C PRO A 81 -15.26 -7.44 5.31
N THR A 82 -14.72 -7.91 6.43
CA THR A 82 -14.57 -7.12 7.67
C THR A 82 -13.22 -6.43 7.78
N VAL A 83 -12.31 -6.65 6.82
CA VAL A 83 -10.97 -6.07 6.79
C VAL A 83 -10.83 -5.18 5.56
N PRO A 84 -10.53 -3.88 5.72
CA PRO A 84 -10.36 -2.98 4.58
C PRO A 84 -9.19 -3.43 3.69
N VAL A 85 -9.41 -3.38 2.37
CA VAL A 85 -8.41 -3.70 1.35
C VAL A 85 -7.95 -2.44 0.64
N ILE A 86 -6.64 -2.23 0.60
CA ILE A 86 -5.98 -1.17 -0.16
C ILE A 86 -5.36 -1.79 -1.41
N GLY A 87 -5.79 -1.35 -2.59
CA GLY A 87 -5.31 -1.85 -3.87
C GLY A 87 -4.20 -0.96 -4.45
N ILE A 88 -3.10 -1.58 -4.86
CA ILE A 88 -1.99 -0.92 -5.55
C ILE A 88 -1.97 -1.40 -7.00
N PRO A 89 -2.36 -0.54 -7.97
CA PRO A 89 -2.16 -0.85 -9.38
C PRO A 89 -0.66 -0.92 -9.68
N ILE A 90 -0.19 -2.06 -10.20
CA ILE A 90 1.21 -2.20 -10.61
C ILE A 90 1.36 -1.80 -12.07
N HIS A 91 2.41 -1.03 -12.36
CA HIS A 91 2.75 -0.62 -13.72
C HIS A 91 2.97 -1.83 -14.63
N THR A 92 2.35 -1.80 -15.82
CA THR A 92 2.53 -2.81 -16.87
C THR A 92 3.26 -2.21 -18.07
N LYS A 93 4.00 -3.03 -18.80
CA LYS A 93 4.71 -2.58 -20.02
C LYS A 93 3.74 -2.20 -21.14
N THR A 94 2.58 -2.84 -21.21
CA THR A 94 1.62 -2.69 -22.30
C THR A 94 0.82 -1.39 -22.21
N LEU A 95 0.24 -1.10 -21.05
CA LEU A 95 -0.67 0.04 -20.84
C LEU A 95 -0.22 0.94 -19.67
N SER A 96 1.06 0.88 -19.30
CA SER A 96 1.65 1.75 -18.26
C SER A 96 0.91 1.69 -16.90
N GLY A 97 0.20 0.59 -16.64
CA GLY A 97 -0.55 0.38 -15.39
C GLY A 97 -1.99 0.91 -15.40
N VAL A 98 -2.46 1.51 -16.51
CA VAL A 98 -3.87 1.97 -16.63
C VAL A 98 -4.84 0.78 -16.61
N ASP A 99 -4.47 -0.34 -17.22
CA ASP A 99 -5.16 -1.62 -17.15
C ASP A 99 -5.28 -2.12 -15.68
N SER A 100 -4.20 -2.07 -14.93
CA SER A 100 -4.19 -2.42 -13.50
C SER A 100 -5.09 -1.49 -12.69
N LEU A 101 -5.00 -0.17 -12.95
CA LEU A 101 -5.80 0.84 -12.27
C LEU A 101 -7.31 0.60 -12.48
N TYR A 102 -7.75 0.42 -13.73
CA TYR A 102 -9.15 0.18 -14.02
C TYR A 102 -9.65 -1.16 -13.45
N SER A 103 -8.82 -2.21 -13.47
CA SER A 103 -9.16 -3.50 -12.87
C SER A 103 -9.41 -3.40 -11.36
N ILE A 104 -8.69 -2.52 -10.66
CA ILE A 104 -8.76 -2.40 -9.20
C ILE A 104 -9.81 -1.37 -8.76
N VAL A 105 -9.93 -0.24 -9.47
CA VAL A 105 -10.79 0.87 -9.01
C VAL A 105 -12.27 0.66 -9.37
N GLN A 106 -12.58 -0.12 -10.42
CA GLN A 106 -13.95 -0.36 -10.89
C GLN A 106 -14.59 -1.58 -10.21
N MET A 107 -14.61 -1.58 -8.86
CA MET A 107 -15.25 -2.65 -8.10
C MET A 107 -16.77 -2.54 -8.12
N PRO A 108 -17.51 -3.67 -8.12
CA PRO A 108 -18.97 -3.67 -7.99
C PRO A 108 -19.40 -3.18 -6.62
N SER A 109 -20.63 -2.68 -6.54
CA SER A 109 -21.24 -2.30 -5.26
C SER A 109 -21.22 -3.46 -4.27
N GLY A 110 -20.78 -3.18 -3.04
CA GLY A 110 -20.65 -4.17 -1.97
C GLY A 110 -19.23 -4.74 -1.79
N ILE A 111 -18.32 -4.52 -2.75
CA ILE A 111 -16.92 -5.01 -2.68
C ILE A 111 -15.95 -3.82 -2.82
N PRO A 112 -15.81 -2.95 -1.82
CA PRO A 112 -14.95 -1.77 -1.92
C PRO A 112 -13.47 -2.13 -1.84
N VAL A 113 -12.65 -1.49 -2.69
CA VAL A 113 -11.18 -1.48 -2.60
C VAL A 113 -10.70 -0.04 -2.60
N ALA A 114 -9.96 0.38 -1.56
CA ALA A 114 -9.36 1.70 -1.48
C ALA A 114 -8.14 1.77 -2.40
N THR A 115 -8.29 2.32 -3.60
CA THR A 115 -7.25 2.29 -4.63
C THR A 115 -6.31 3.49 -4.50
N VAL A 116 -5.00 3.25 -4.45
CA VAL A 116 -3.96 4.28 -4.51
C VAL A 116 -3.43 4.46 -5.94
N ALA A 117 -2.50 5.41 -6.14
CA ALA A 117 -1.89 5.65 -7.44
C ALA A 117 -1.13 4.41 -7.98
N ILE A 118 -0.91 4.36 -9.30
CA ILE A 118 -0.05 3.35 -9.94
C ILE A 118 1.32 3.37 -9.26
N ASN A 119 1.82 2.20 -8.84
CA ASN A 119 3.04 2.00 -8.05
C ASN A 119 3.05 2.76 -6.70
N GLY A 120 1.90 3.19 -6.19
CA GLY A 120 1.78 4.01 -4.99
C GLY A 120 1.92 3.24 -3.67
N ALA A 121 2.83 2.28 -3.56
CA ALA A 121 2.95 1.39 -2.40
C ALA A 121 3.22 2.14 -1.08
N LYS A 122 4.05 3.19 -1.11
CA LYS A 122 4.26 4.02 0.08
C LYS A 122 2.95 4.66 0.56
N ASN A 123 2.13 5.17 -0.36
CA ASN A 123 0.82 5.74 -0.01
C ASN A 123 -0.15 4.69 0.52
N ALA A 124 -0.06 3.44 0.06
CA ALA A 124 -0.82 2.34 0.65
C ALA A 124 -0.39 2.08 2.11
N GLY A 125 0.90 2.08 2.41
CA GLY A 125 1.42 2.00 3.77
C GLY A 125 0.94 3.16 4.66
N ILE A 126 0.95 4.40 4.12
CA ILE A 126 0.44 5.59 4.83
C ILE A 126 -1.07 5.45 5.11
N LEU A 127 -1.85 5.00 4.14
CA LEU A 127 -3.30 4.82 4.29
C LEU A 127 -3.62 3.72 5.30
N ALA A 128 -2.89 2.59 5.26
CA ALA A 128 -3.01 1.53 6.26
C ALA A 128 -2.72 2.05 7.67
N THR A 129 -1.63 2.82 7.81
CA THR A 129 -1.28 3.49 9.08
C THR A 129 -2.39 4.45 9.54
N SER A 130 -3.02 5.19 8.61
CA SER A 130 -4.12 6.11 8.93
C SER A 130 -5.36 5.35 9.45
N ILE A 131 -5.66 4.19 8.87
CA ILE A 131 -6.76 3.33 9.34
C ILE A 131 -6.48 2.83 10.76
N LEU A 132 -5.25 2.36 11.02
CA LEU A 132 -4.85 1.88 12.35
C LEU A 132 -4.83 3.00 13.40
N ALA A 133 -4.51 4.22 13.00
CA ALA A 133 -4.46 5.40 13.86
C ALA A 133 -5.84 5.81 14.41
N VAL A 134 -6.95 5.36 13.80
CA VAL A 134 -8.31 5.66 14.30
C VAL A 134 -8.53 5.10 15.71
N GLY A 135 -7.95 3.94 16.01
CA GLY A 135 -8.07 3.28 17.31
C GLY A 135 -6.76 3.21 18.11
N ASN A 136 -5.71 3.98 17.74
CA ASN A 136 -4.40 3.92 18.38
C ASN A 136 -3.72 5.30 18.39
N ASP A 137 -3.69 5.92 19.57
CA ASP A 137 -3.15 7.28 19.73
C ASP A 137 -1.63 7.36 19.49
N GLU A 138 -0.87 6.30 19.76
CA GLU A 138 0.58 6.26 19.49
C GLU A 138 0.85 6.30 17.98
N ILE A 139 0.14 5.45 17.21
CA ILE A 139 0.25 5.45 15.75
C ILE A 139 -0.22 6.79 15.17
N LYS A 140 -1.29 7.35 15.73
CA LYS A 140 -1.82 8.67 15.33
C LYS A 140 -0.78 9.77 15.51
N GLN A 141 -0.06 9.80 16.65
CA GLN A 141 0.99 10.78 16.89
C GLN A 141 2.16 10.61 15.90
N LYS A 142 2.65 9.38 15.73
CA LYS A 142 3.73 9.09 14.75
C LYS A 142 3.36 9.53 13.33
N LEU A 143 2.11 9.31 12.93
CA LEU A 143 1.64 9.75 11.61
C LEU A 143 1.56 11.27 11.50
N ALA A 144 1.15 11.98 12.56
CA ALA A 144 1.14 13.43 12.62
C ALA A 144 2.56 14.01 12.49
N ASP A 145 3.52 13.43 13.22
CA ASP A 145 4.93 13.82 13.16
C ASP A 145 5.53 13.60 11.77
N TYR A 146 5.21 12.45 11.14
CA TYR A 146 5.58 12.19 9.76
C TYR A 146 5.01 13.24 8.79
N LYS A 147 3.74 13.62 8.94
CA LYS A 147 3.12 14.67 8.11
C LYS A 147 3.78 16.03 8.32
N ALA A 148 4.14 16.38 9.55
CA ALA A 148 4.88 17.61 9.87
C ALA A 148 6.26 17.60 9.18
N SER A 149 6.98 16.49 9.22
CA SER A 149 8.30 16.37 8.57
C SER A 149 8.26 16.58 7.05
N LEU A 150 7.16 16.22 6.38
CA LEU A 150 6.99 16.49 4.95
C LEU A 150 6.90 17.99 4.65
N LYS A 151 6.20 18.74 5.51
CA LYS A 151 6.11 20.20 5.41
C LYS A 151 7.50 20.84 5.59
N ASP A 152 8.22 20.44 6.64
CA ASP A 152 9.55 20.96 6.92
C ASP A 152 10.54 20.66 5.78
N ALA A 153 10.46 19.48 5.18
CA ALA A 153 11.30 19.11 4.05
C ALA A 153 11.05 20.01 2.82
N VAL A 154 9.82 20.42 2.55
CA VAL A 154 9.51 21.35 1.45
C VAL A 154 9.98 22.76 1.79
N THR A 155 9.76 23.23 3.01
CA THR A 155 10.22 24.56 3.47
C THR A 155 11.74 24.68 3.33
N LYS A 156 12.51 23.70 3.80
CA LYS A 156 13.98 23.67 3.64
C LYS A 156 14.45 23.68 2.18
N LYS A 157 13.72 23.02 1.28
CA LYS A 157 14.04 23.06 -0.16
C LYS A 157 13.79 24.45 -0.75
N ASP A 158 12.71 25.09 -0.36
CA ASP A 158 12.42 26.47 -0.80
C ASP A 158 13.45 27.45 -0.27
N GLU A 159 13.77 27.42 1.02
CA GLU A 159 14.83 28.23 1.61
C GLU A 159 16.18 28.05 0.88
N LYS A 160 16.54 26.78 0.58
CA LYS A 160 17.74 26.48 -0.20
C LYS A 160 17.69 27.10 -1.60
N LEU A 161 16.53 27.03 -2.27
CA LEU A 161 16.35 27.62 -3.60
C LEU A 161 16.47 29.14 -3.56
N GLN A 162 15.86 29.81 -2.58
CA GLN A 162 15.93 31.27 -2.39
C GLN A 162 17.38 31.74 -2.13
N ASN A 163 18.14 30.95 -1.35
CA ASN A 163 19.53 31.30 -1.02
C ASN A 163 20.50 31.08 -2.16
N LEU A 164 20.35 30.04 -2.97
CA LEU A 164 21.29 29.66 -4.04
C LEU A 164 20.89 30.18 -5.42
N GLY A 165 19.64 30.60 -5.59
CA GLY A 165 19.05 30.82 -6.91
C GLY A 165 18.93 29.50 -7.71
N TYR A 166 18.20 29.53 -8.83
CA TYR A 166 17.95 28.33 -9.62
C TYR A 166 19.22 27.66 -10.16
N ALA A 167 20.20 28.45 -10.60
CA ALA A 167 21.44 27.93 -11.15
C ALA A 167 22.26 27.15 -10.11
N GLY A 168 22.54 27.77 -8.95
CA GLY A 168 23.28 27.14 -7.88
C GLY A 168 22.52 25.97 -7.23
N TYR A 169 21.19 25.96 -7.27
CA TYR A 169 20.38 24.83 -6.79
C TYR A 169 20.54 23.61 -7.71
N LEU A 170 20.50 23.81 -9.05
CA LEU A 170 20.64 22.72 -10.03
C LEU A 170 22.02 22.06 -10.00
N GLU A 171 23.09 22.83 -9.70
CA GLU A 171 24.44 22.28 -9.52
C GLU A 171 24.57 21.33 -8.32
N GLN A 172 23.62 21.38 -7.36
CA GLN A 172 23.61 20.57 -6.13
C GLN A 172 22.51 19.50 -6.11
N MET A 173 21.81 19.27 -7.25
CA MET A 173 20.84 18.19 -7.41
C MET A 173 21.51 16.90 -7.93
#